data_609b819348ae178fa37c50805b75d45c
#
_entry.id   609b819348ae178fa37c50805b75d45c
#
_cell.length_a   1.000
_cell.length_b   1.000
_cell.length_c   1.000
_cell.angle_alpha   90.00
_cell.angle_beta   90.00
_cell.angle_gamma   90.00
#
_symmetry.space_group_name_H-M   'P 1'
#
loop_
_entity.id
_entity.type
_entity.pdbx_description
1 polymer ?
#
loop_
_entity_poly.entity_id
_entity_poly.type
_entity_poly.pdbx_seq_one_letter_code
_entity_poly.pdbx_strand_id
1 'polypeptide(L)'
;MITFEDAEIRSRIIKAMAHPVRLTMIAFLKEKDRSFSEVFGLFELDKSTVSKHLSVLKEAGIVSSRKFGTDMICRLEVPCVTDFFDCVTAVIENNVKKQKACLCGVKKTGHHLKLNKCGAR
;
A
#
# COMPACT_ATOMS: atom_id res chain seq x y z
N MET A 1 22.49 2.67 -16.16
CA MET A 1 21.54 3.65 -16.52
C MET A 1 20.29 2.98 -17.04
N ILE A 2 19.13 3.54 -16.77
CA ILE A 2 17.90 2.92 -17.13
C ILE A 2 17.40 3.54 -18.40
N THR A 3 16.93 2.78 -19.35
CA THR A 3 16.38 3.33 -20.57
C THR A 3 14.92 3.75 -20.35
N PHE A 4 14.36 4.42 -21.32
CA PHE A 4 12.96 4.83 -21.20
C PHE A 4 12.04 3.61 -21.17
N GLU A 5 12.36 2.61 -21.95
CA GLU A 5 11.59 1.41 -21.98
C GLU A 5 11.63 0.72 -20.63
N ASP A 6 12.81 0.69 -20.01
CA ASP A 6 12.95 0.13 -18.67
C ASP A 6 12.11 0.92 -17.68
N ALA A 7 12.08 2.23 -17.84
CA ALA A 7 11.30 3.08 -16.94
C ALA A 7 9.81 2.82 -17.11
N GLU A 8 9.37 2.56 -18.34
CA GLU A 8 7.95 2.26 -18.54
C GLU A 8 7.54 0.99 -17.83
N ILE A 9 8.37 -0.04 -17.93
CA ILE A 9 8.05 -1.30 -17.30
C ILE A 9 7.99 -1.13 -15.79
N ARG A 10 8.98 -0.42 -15.24
CA ARG A 10 9.02 -0.22 -13.81
C ARG A 10 7.84 0.63 -13.33
N SER A 11 7.45 1.59 -14.16
CA SER A 11 6.34 2.46 -13.75
C SER A 11 5.03 1.70 -13.62
N ARG A 12 4.87 0.62 -14.38
CA ARG A 12 3.64 -0.17 -14.26
C ARG A 12 3.58 -0.85 -12.90
N ILE A 13 4.72 -1.32 -12.41
CA ILE A 13 4.74 -1.97 -11.11
C ILE A 13 4.48 -0.93 -10.02
N ILE A 14 5.09 0.24 -10.15
CA ILE A 14 4.88 1.29 -9.16
C ILE A 14 3.43 1.75 -9.15
N LYS A 15 2.82 1.86 -10.33
CA LYS A 15 1.44 2.26 -10.41
C LYS A 15 0.51 1.25 -9.75
N ALA A 16 0.88 -0.02 -9.81
CA ALA A 16 0.06 -1.04 -9.17
C ALA A 16 0.03 -0.85 -7.66
N MET A 17 1.02 -0.19 -7.09
CA MET A 17 1.05 0.04 -5.66
C MET A 17 0.43 1.38 -5.29
N ALA A 18 0.29 2.28 -6.23
CA ALA A 18 -0.07 3.65 -5.94
C ALA A 18 -1.56 3.86 -5.67
N HIS A 19 -2.01 3.34 -4.57
CA HIS A 19 -3.40 3.50 -4.15
C HIS A 19 -3.44 3.23 -2.64
N PRO A 20 -4.17 4.04 -1.88
CA PRO A 20 -4.18 3.88 -0.43
C PRO A 20 -4.55 2.48 0.04
N VAL A 21 -5.53 1.86 -0.58
CA VAL A 21 -5.94 0.52 -0.19
C VAL A 21 -4.80 -0.46 -0.44
N ARG A 22 -4.16 -0.34 -1.59
CA ARG A 22 -3.09 -1.27 -1.93
C ARG A 22 -1.85 -1.08 -1.08
N LEU A 23 -1.53 0.18 -0.75
CA LEU A 23 -0.39 0.42 0.14
C LEU A 23 -0.67 -0.13 1.53
N THR A 24 -1.91 -0.04 1.98
CA THR A 24 -2.28 -0.59 3.28
C THR A 24 -2.15 -2.11 3.27
N MET A 25 -2.57 -2.75 2.18
CA MET A 25 -2.45 -4.20 2.08
C MET A 25 -0.99 -4.62 2.14
N ILE A 26 -0.13 -3.92 1.42
CA ILE A 26 1.29 -4.26 1.41
C ILE A 26 1.89 -4.13 2.80
N ALA A 27 1.58 -3.05 3.49
CA ALA A 27 2.10 -2.85 4.84
C ALA A 27 1.61 -3.95 5.79
N PHE A 28 0.36 -4.36 5.63
CA PHE A 28 -0.21 -5.39 6.49
C PHE A 28 0.45 -6.75 6.21
N LEU A 29 0.72 -7.04 4.96
CA LEU A 29 1.30 -8.32 4.60
C LEU A 29 2.79 -8.38 4.87
N LYS A 30 3.41 -7.24 5.11
CA LYS A 30 4.83 -7.27 5.40
C LYS A 30 5.11 -8.07 6.67
N GLU A 31 4.25 -7.98 7.64
CA GLU A 31 4.50 -8.66 8.91
C GLU A 31 4.42 -10.16 8.80
N LYS A 32 3.48 -10.66 8.07
CA LYS A 32 3.33 -12.09 7.87
C LYS A 32 2.25 -12.36 6.87
N ASP A 33 2.15 -13.57 6.41
CA ASP A 33 1.09 -13.97 5.50
C ASP A 33 -0.26 -13.81 6.22
N ARG A 34 -1.27 -13.43 5.49
CA ARG A 34 -2.59 -13.20 6.08
C ARG A 34 -3.65 -13.81 5.20
N SER A 35 -4.75 -14.20 5.79
CA SER A 35 -5.87 -14.71 4.99
C SER A 35 -6.59 -13.55 4.32
N PHE A 36 -7.32 -13.85 3.28
CA PHE A 36 -8.10 -12.82 2.61
C PHE A 36 -9.09 -12.19 3.60
N SER A 37 -9.65 -12.98 4.50
CA SER A 37 -10.58 -12.44 5.48
C SER A 37 -9.92 -11.39 6.36
N GLU A 38 -8.68 -11.62 6.73
CA GLU A 38 -7.97 -10.66 7.54
C GLU A 38 -7.69 -9.38 6.75
N VAL A 39 -7.33 -9.52 5.48
CA VAL A 39 -7.07 -8.36 4.64
C VAL A 39 -8.37 -7.57 4.44
N PHE A 40 -9.44 -8.29 4.14
CA PHE A 40 -10.73 -7.65 3.94
C PHE A 40 -11.16 -6.90 5.19
N GLY A 41 -10.86 -7.45 6.34
CA GLY A 41 -11.25 -6.83 7.61
C GLY A 41 -10.58 -5.50 7.90
N LEU A 42 -9.56 -5.13 7.14
CA LEU A 42 -8.93 -3.86 7.35
C LEU A 42 -9.76 -2.71 6.81
N PHE A 43 -10.68 -2.97 5.93
CA PHE A 43 -11.38 -1.93 5.22
C PHE A 43 -12.87 -1.95 5.41
N GLU A 44 -13.50 -0.84 5.19
CA GLU A 44 -14.94 -0.78 5.22
C GLU A 44 -15.38 -0.66 3.77
N LEU A 45 -14.97 -1.60 2.96
CA LEU A 45 -15.30 -1.60 1.56
C LEU A 45 -15.94 -2.94 1.25
N ASP A 46 -16.61 -3.04 0.13
CA ASP A 46 -17.23 -4.30 -0.20
C ASP A 46 -16.18 -5.29 -0.65
N LYS A 47 -16.52 -6.55 -0.57
CA LYS A 47 -15.58 -7.61 -0.86
C LYS A 47 -15.05 -7.55 -2.26
N SER A 48 -15.87 -7.22 -3.23
CA SER A 48 -15.42 -7.19 -4.60
C SER A 48 -14.41 -6.07 -4.84
N THR A 49 -14.55 -4.95 -4.16
CA THR A 49 -13.61 -3.87 -4.30
C THR A 49 -12.25 -4.26 -3.71
N VAL A 50 -12.26 -4.86 -2.54
CA VAL A 50 -11.03 -5.31 -1.91
C VAL A 50 -10.36 -6.36 -2.80
N SER A 51 -11.16 -7.26 -3.34
CA SER A 51 -10.65 -8.31 -4.20
C SER A 51 -10.01 -7.76 -5.46
N LYS A 52 -10.57 -6.69 -6.03
CA LYS A 52 -10.01 -6.09 -7.21
C LYS A 52 -8.65 -5.47 -6.93
N HIS A 53 -8.54 -4.79 -5.80
CA HIS A 53 -7.26 -4.19 -5.45
C HIS A 53 -6.21 -5.28 -5.22
N LEU A 54 -6.62 -6.37 -4.60
CA LEU A 54 -5.70 -7.47 -4.37
C LEU A 54 -5.26 -8.07 -5.71
N SER A 55 -6.18 -8.18 -6.66
CA SER A 55 -5.86 -8.73 -7.96
C SER A 55 -4.85 -7.88 -8.70
N VAL A 56 -4.93 -6.58 -8.58
CA VAL A 56 -3.97 -5.69 -9.22
C VAL A 56 -2.57 -5.97 -8.68
N LEU A 57 -2.45 -6.16 -7.36
CA LEU A 57 -1.17 -6.46 -6.76
C LEU A 57 -0.67 -7.85 -7.18
N LYS A 58 -1.58 -8.80 -7.32
CA LYS A 58 -1.19 -10.13 -7.74
C LYS A 58 -0.71 -10.13 -9.18
N GLU A 59 -1.39 -9.42 -10.04
CA GLU A 59 -0.99 -9.36 -11.44
C GLU A 59 0.35 -8.69 -11.63
N ALA A 60 0.69 -7.77 -10.75
CA ALA A 60 1.96 -7.10 -10.82
C ALA A 60 3.08 -7.93 -10.18
N GLY A 61 2.75 -9.05 -9.55
CA GLY A 61 3.76 -9.89 -8.92
C GLY A 61 4.17 -9.43 -7.54
N ILE A 62 3.48 -8.46 -6.96
CA ILE A 62 3.83 -7.95 -5.66
C ILE A 62 3.30 -8.85 -4.56
N VAL A 63 2.14 -9.44 -4.80
CA VAL A 63 1.50 -10.32 -3.83
C VAL A 63 1.16 -11.63 -4.51
N SER A 64 1.19 -12.73 -3.79
CA SER A 64 0.71 -14.00 -4.30
C SER A 64 -0.34 -14.53 -3.33
N SER A 65 -1.09 -15.51 -3.75
CA SER A 65 -2.07 -16.11 -2.86
C SER A 65 -2.14 -17.59 -3.15
N ARG A 66 -2.53 -18.35 -2.15
CA ARG A 66 -2.71 -19.77 -2.33
C ARG A 66 -3.89 -20.20 -1.48
N LYS A 67 -4.52 -21.26 -1.88
CA LYS A 67 -5.64 -21.73 -1.16
C LYS A 67 -5.20 -22.57 0.00
N PHE A 68 -5.86 -22.47 1.11
CA PHE A 68 -5.55 -23.25 2.26
C PHE A 68 -6.91 -23.56 2.88
N GLY A 69 -7.44 -24.73 2.61
CA GLY A 69 -8.76 -25.06 3.06
C GLY A 69 -9.76 -24.22 2.28
N THR A 70 -10.63 -23.55 2.98
CA THR A 70 -11.62 -22.70 2.34
C THR A 70 -11.14 -21.28 2.29
N ASP A 71 -9.95 -21.02 2.77
CA ASP A 71 -9.44 -19.68 2.84
C ASP A 71 -8.39 -19.44 1.78
N MET A 72 -8.04 -18.21 1.59
CA MET A 72 -7.00 -17.87 0.65
C MET A 72 -5.97 -17.11 1.43
N ILE A 73 -4.73 -17.55 1.39
CA ILE A 73 -3.65 -16.93 2.14
C ILE A 73 -2.84 -16.04 1.20
N CYS A 74 -2.68 -14.79 1.58
CA CYS A 74 -1.96 -13.81 0.76
C CYS A 74 -0.56 -13.61 1.33
N ARG A 75 0.37 -13.40 0.44
CA ARG A 75 1.76 -13.25 0.83
C ARG A 75 2.41 -12.13 0.05
N LEU A 76 3.22 -11.33 0.71
CA LEU A 76 3.96 -10.27 0.05
C LEU A 76 5.23 -10.89 -0.52
N GLU A 77 5.40 -10.83 -1.82
CA GLU A 77 6.55 -11.44 -2.47
C GLU A 77 7.78 -10.56 -2.48
N VAL A 78 7.61 -9.28 -2.32
CA VAL A 78 8.74 -8.36 -2.35
C VAL A 78 8.78 -7.50 -1.08
N PRO A 79 9.20 -8.09 0.01
CA PRO A 79 9.19 -7.35 1.28
C PRO A 79 10.04 -6.10 1.24
N CYS A 80 11.02 -6.05 0.37
CA CYS A 80 11.90 -4.89 0.30
C CYS A 80 11.16 -3.63 -0.18
N VAL A 81 9.97 -3.78 -0.75
CA VAL A 81 9.24 -2.62 -1.22
C VAL A 81 8.89 -1.69 -0.06
N THR A 82 8.84 -2.20 1.14
CA THR A 82 8.48 -1.35 2.28
C THR A 82 9.61 -0.43 2.67
N ASP A 83 10.84 -0.69 2.21
CA ASP A 83 11.94 0.22 2.46
C ASP A 83 11.69 1.50 1.66
N PHE A 84 11.06 1.37 0.50
CA PHE A 84 10.71 2.51 -0.30
C PHE A 84 9.68 3.37 0.47
N PHE A 85 8.83 2.75 1.26
CA PHE A 85 7.85 3.48 2.03
C PHE A 85 8.53 4.39 3.04
N ASP A 86 9.67 3.99 3.59
CA ASP A 86 10.39 4.82 4.54
C ASP A 86 10.92 6.06 3.82
N CYS A 87 11.33 5.91 2.58
CA CYS A 87 11.78 7.06 1.81
C CYS A 87 10.63 8.02 1.55
N VAL A 88 9.45 7.48 1.27
CA VAL A 88 8.28 8.31 1.05
C VAL A 88 7.90 9.04 2.34
N THR A 89 8.04 8.36 3.46
CA THR A 89 7.75 8.97 4.75
C THR A 89 8.67 10.17 4.97
N ALA A 90 9.93 10.05 4.61
CA ALA A 90 10.86 11.16 4.75
C ALA A 90 10.42 12.36 3.91
N VAL A 91 9.91 12.11 2.72
CA VAL A 91 9.41 13.18 1.87
C VAL A 91 8.22 13.86 2.52
N ILE A 92 7.32 13.06 3.09
CA ILE A 92 6.15 13.61 3.74
C ILE A 92 6.56 14.48 4.91
N GLU A 93 7.50 14.04 5.70
CA GLU A 93 7.94 14.78 6.86
C GLU A 93 8.57 16.10 6.45
N ASN A 94 9.33 16.10 5.36
CA ASN A 94 9.90 17.30 4.87
C ASN A 94 8.84 18.26 4.41
N ASN A 95 7.83 17.79 3.71
CA ASN A 95 6.76 18.62 3.23
C ASN A 95 5.94 19.21 4.38
N VAL A 96 5.75 18.45 5.43
CA VAL A 96 5.01 18.95 6.57
C VAL A 96 5.80 20.08 7.22
N LYS A 97 7.10 19.95 7.35
CA LYS A 97 7.89 20.99 7.93
C LYS A 97 7.78 22.27 7.12
N LYS A 98 7.81 22.16 5.81
CA LYS A 98 7.70 23.31 4.98
C LYS A 98 6.31 23.95 5.10
N GLN A 99 5.30 23.14 5.17
CA GLN A 99 3.98 23.67 5.29
C GLN A 99 3.75 24.33 6.59
N LYS A 100 4.36 23.85 7.63
CA LYS A 100 4.18 24.45 8.90
C LYS A 100 4.76 25.79 8.86
N ALA A 101 5.80 25.99 8.13
CA ALA A 101 6.38 27.26 8.05
C ALA A 101 5.46 28.20 7.32
N CYS A 102 4.75 27.78 6.36
CA CYS A 102 3.93 28.67 5.65
C CYS A 102 2.57 28.77 6.16
N LEU A 103 1.97 27.82 6.55
CA LEU A 103 0.64 27.93 6.92
C LEU A 103 0.19 26.91 7.65
N CYS A 104 -0.61 27.03 8.39
CA CYS A 104 -1.03 26.04 9.16
C CYS A 104 -2.31 25.60 8.89
N GLY A 105 -3.00 25.57 8.33
CA GLY A 105 -4.26 25.21 8.28
C GLY A 105 -4.65 24.20 7.34
N VAL A 106 -3.90 23.36 7.04
CA VAL A 106 -4.26 22.37 6.15
C VAL A 106 -5.21 21.42 6.70
N LYS A 107 -6.30 21.22 6.14
CA LYS A 107 -7.22 20.37 6.63
C LYS A 107 -7.04 19.03 6.13
N LYS A 108 -7.20 18.12 6.83
CA LYS A 108 -7.12 16.83 6.47
C LYS A 108 -8.30 16.40 5.83
N THR A 109 -8.28 15.79 4.78
CA THR A 109 -9.49 15.43 4.18
C THR A 109 -9.78 14.15 4.69
N GLY A 110 -10.76 13.88 5.00
CA GLY A 110 -11.10 12.75 5.62
C GLY A 110 -11.05 11.55 4.92
N HIS A 111 -10.25 10.78 5.01
CA HIS A 111 -10.29 9.58 4.49
C HIS A 111 -10.29 8.65 5.51
N HIS A 112 -10.77 7.59 5.46
CA HIS A 112 -10.95 6.81 6.49
C HIS A 112 -10.23 5.59 6.51
N LEU A 113 -9.03 5.48 6.61
CA LEU A 113 -8.35 4.29 6.80
C LEU A 113 -8.24 4.09 8.23
N LYS A 114 -8.54 2.98 8.73
CA LYS A 114 -8.46 2.81 10.08
C LYS A 114 -7.11 2.85 10.55
N LEU A 115 -6.12 2.80 9.77
CA LEU A 115 -4.87 2.79 10.26
C LEU A 115 -4.22 4.02 10.39
N ASN A 116 -4.75 5.01 10.43
CA ASN A 116 -4.11 6.20 10.44
C ASN A 116 -3.25 6.46 11.55
N LYS A 117 -3.27 5.79 12.47
CA LYS A 117 -2.57 6.12 13.56
C LYS A 117 -1.21 6.07 13.44
N CYS A 118 -0.71 5.35 12.57
CA CYS A 118 0.61 5.24 12.62
C CYS A 118 1.21 6.49 12.51
N GLY A 119 0.67 7.27 11.96
CA GLY A 119 1.35 8.38 11.78
C GLY A 119 1.64 9.04 12.92
N ALA A 120 1.09 8.71 13.75
CA ALA A 120 1.23 9.40 14.85
C ALA A 120 2.54 9.44 15.23
N ARG A 121 3.31 9.23 15.10
CA ARG A 121 4.43 9.34 15.64
C ARG A 121 4.95 10.21 15.35
#